data_205c7d2f1560f96cc57e377de3ac4c75
#
_entry.id   205c7d2f1560f96cc57e377de3ac4c75
#
_cell.length_a   1.000
_cell.length_b   1.000
_cell.length_c   1.000
_cell.angle_alpha   90.00
_cell.angle_beta   90.00
_cell.angle_gamma   90.00
#
_symmetry.space_group_name_H-M   'P 1'
#
loop_
_entity.id
_entity.type
_entity.pdbx_description
1 polymer ?
#
loop_
_entity_poly.entity_id
_entity_poly.type
_entity_poly.pdbx_seq_one_letter_code
_entity_poly.pdbx_strand_id
1 'polypeptide(L)'
;MILDVIAQISAATLILANSFVASKPEVILVSHEFSLEKRYYPVQKENILLNLSYMDNKINSKQDINWGEVLKPQTYAFRLNPGETFAYHDDILPEYTGKVVKTTNAHFNYQEGFKSYGYLVGDGVCHLASLIYWTALDAGLNSYAPTDHNFMAIPEIDRKYGVSIYSNPFVLGTNTKQNLYITNNKDKTIEFKFEYNGDKLKVSVAEVN
;
A
#
# COMPACT_ATOMS: atom_id res chain seq x y z
N MET A 1 26.96 -73.29 -19.61
CA MET A 1 25.77 -72.85 -20.23
C MET A 1 25.23 -71.75 -19.32
N ILE A 2 25.71 -70.57 -19.56
CA ILE A 2 25.44 -69.35 -18.72
C ILE A 2 24.48 -68.50 -19.56
N LEU A 3 23.28 -68.26 -19.02
CA LEU A 3 22.29 -67.38 -19.62
C LEU A 3 22.53 -65.97 -19.09
N ASP A 4 22.91 -65.04 -20.00
CA ASP A 4 22.98 -63.63 -19.75
C ASP A 4 21.57 -63.02 -19.70
N VAL A 5 21.20 -62.45 -18.56
CA VAL A 5 20.01 -61.63 -18.40
C VAL A 5 20.42 -60.17 -18.59
N ILE A 6 20.10 -59.59 -19.75
CA ILE A 6 20.28 -58.15 -19.99
C ILE A 6 19.07 -57.41 -19.37
N ALA A 7 19.34 -56.69 -18.30
CA ALA A 7 18.34 -55.76 -17.73
C ALA A 7 18.32 -54.48 -18.54
N GLN A 8 17.21 -54.21 -19.25
CA GLN A 8 16.96 -52.92 -19.88
C GLN A 8 16.51 -51.93 -18.83
N ILE A 9 17.35 -50.94 -18.53
CA ILE A 9 16.98 -49.78 -17.74
C ILE A 9 16.31 -48.76 -18.67
N SER A 10 15.00 -48.67 -18.56
CA SER A 10 14.22 -47.61 -19.23
C SER A 10 14.36 -46.30 -18.44
N ALA A 11 15.13 -45.37 -18.97
CA ALA A 11 15.21 -44.01 -18.44
C ALA A 11 13.97 -43.23 -18.85
N ALA A 12 13.00 -43.10 -17.94
CA ALA A 12 11.88 -42.20 -18.11
C ALA A 12 12.38 -40.76 -17.86
N THR A 13 12.59 -40.01 -18.92
CA THR A 13 12.90 -38.58 -18.85
C THR A 13 11.64 -37.84 -18.45
N LEU A 14 11.55 -37.43 -17.17
CA LEU A 14 10.49 -36.58 -16.68
C LEU A 14 10.73 -35.16 -17.20
N ILE A 15 10.03 -34.77 -18.27
CA ILE A 15 9.99 -33.38 -18.75
C ILE A 15 9.08 -32.62 -17.79
N LEU A 16 9.65 -31.91 -16.81
CA LEU A 16 8.96 -30.88 -16.06
C LEU A 16 8.65 -29.72 -17.00
N ALA A 17 7.45 -29.72 -17.55
CA ALA A 17 6.91 -28.55 -18.22
C ALA A 17 6.70 -27.47 -17.16
N ASN A 18 7.69 -26.57 -16.98
CA ASN A 18 7.47 -25.30 -16.33
C ASN A 18 6.46 -24.54 -17.20
N SER A 19 5.20 -24.60 -16.82
CA SER A 19 4.19 -23.68 -17.34
C SER A 19 4.56 -22.28 -16.84
N PHE A 20 5.32 -21.54 -17.66
CA PHE A 20 5.44 -20.12 -17.55
C PHE A 20 4.00 -19.58 -17.76
N VAL A 21 3.29 -19.32 -16.65
CA VAL A 21 2.10 -18.48 -16.70
C VAL A 21 2.63 -17.11 -17.07
N ALA A 22 2.57 -16.78 -18.37
CA ALA A 22 2.86 -15.43 -18.83
C ALA A 22 1.90 -14.51 -18.07
N SER A 23 2.44 -13.71 -17.16
CA SER A 23 1.67 -12.65 -16.50
C SER A 23 1.10 -11.79 -17.62
N LYS A 24 -0.22 -11.63 -17.63
CA LYS A 24 -0.88 -10.74 -18.61
C LYS A 24 -0.21 -9.36 -18.50
N PRO A 25 -0.03 -8.64 -19.62
CA PRO A 25 0.68 -7.37 -19.61
C PRO A 25 -0.04 -6.37 -18.69
N GLU A 26 0.70 -5.87 -17.72
CA GLU A 26 0.33 -4.76 -16.86
C GLU A 26 0.50 -3.46 -17.65
N VAL A 27 -0.51 -2.61 -17.68
CA VAL A 27 -0.43 -1.28 -18.29
C VAL A 27 -0.35 -0.23 -17.20
N ILE A 28 0.84 0.29 -16.95
CA ILE A 28 1.03 1.39 -15.99
C ILE A 28 0.31 2.63 -16.53
N LEU A 29 -0.66 3.14 -15.77
CA LEU A 29 -1.39 4.38 -16.08
C LEU A 29 -0.59 5.61 -15.63
N VAL A 30 -0.06 5.57 -14.40
CA VAL A 30 0.68 6.67 -13.79
C VAL A 30 1.55 6.15 -12.65
N SER A 31 2.59 6.91 -12.33
CA SER A 31 3.37 6.72 -11.10
C SER A 31 3.88 8.05 -10.57
N HIS A 32 3.91 8.19 -9.25
CA HIS A 32 4.52 9.30 -8.54
C HIS A 32 5.45 8.79 -7.45
N GLU A 33 6.46 9.58 -7.12
CA GLU A 33 7.42 9.24 -6.07
C GLU A 33 7.78 10.46 -5.23
N PHE A 34 8.24 10.20 -4.01
CA PHE A 34 8.89 11.21 -3.18
C PHE A 34 10.08 10.62 -2.42
N SER A 35 11.04 11.47 -2.03
CA SER A 35 12.17 11.05 -1.21
C SER A 35 11.76 10.92 0.26
N LEU A 36 12.07 9.79 0.91
CA LEU A 36 11.90 9.62 2.35
C LEU A 36 13.04 10.27 3.15
N GLU A 37 14.16 10.59 2.50
CA GLU A 37 15.28 11.32 3.12
C GLU A 37 15.01 12.83 3.24
N LYS A 38 14.13 13.38 2.40
CA LYS A 38 13.72 14.78 2.42
C LYS A 38 12.55 15.08 3.38
N ARG A 39 12.22 14.17 4.28
CA ARG A 39 11.21 14.42 5.32
C ARG A 39 11.77 15.34 6.40
N TYR A 40 10.91 16.16 6.99
CA TYR A 40 11.31 17.10 8.05
C TYR A 40 11.88 16.38 9.27
N TYR A 41 11.37 15.18 9.56
CA TYR A 41 11.76 14.39 10.73
C TYR A 41 11.92 12.91 10.38
N PRO A 42 12.94 12.23 10.93
CA PRO A 42 13.18 10.80 10.69
C PRO A 42 11.96 9.92 11.02
N VAL A 43 11.18 10.28 12.05
CA VAL A 43 9.99 9.56 12.47
C VAL A 43 8.93 9.46 11.36
N GLN A 44 8.87 10.42 10.44
CA GLN A 44 7.95 10.38 9.31
C GLN A 44 8.27 9.23 8.35
N LYS A 45 9.56 9.01 8.05
CA LYS A 45 10.02 7.86 7.26
C LYS A 45 9.64 6.55 7.93
N GLU A 46 9.94 6.43 9.22
CA GLU A 46 9.64 5.22 10.00
C GLU A 46 8.13 4.91 9.99
N ASN A 47 7.27 5.89 10.26
CA ASN A 47 5.82 5.71 10.28
C ASN A 47 5.25 5.39 8.89
N ILE A 48 5.77 5.99 7.82
CA ILE A 48 5.36 5.66 6.43
C ILE A 48 5.66 4.20 6.12
N LEU A 49 6.87 3.73 6.43
CA LEU A 49 7.27 2.35 6.15
C LEU A 49 6.58 1.34 7.06
N LEU A 50 6.33 1.71 8.32
CA LEU A 50 5.51 0.92 9.24
C LEU A 50 4.08 0.78 8.70
N ASN A 51 3.47 1.87 8.21
CA ASN A 51 2.13 1.83 7.64
C ASN A 51 2.05 0.90 6.41
N LEU A 52 3.05 0.94 5.51
CA LEU A 52 3.15 -0.02 4.40
C LEU A 52 3.26 -1.47 4.90
N SER A 53 3.98 -1.72 5.99
CA SER A 53 4.11 -3.05 6.57
C SER A 53 2.80 -3.58 7.17
N TYR A 54 1.99 -2.70 7.78
CA TYR A 54 0.62 -3.02 8.20
C TYR A 54 -0.28 -3.30 7.00
N MET A 55 -0.22 -2.45 5.98
CA MET A 55 -0.99 -2.62 4.74
C MET A 55 -0.69 -3.93 4.04
N ASP A 56 0.57 -4.40 4.09
CA ASP A 56 1.04 -5.69 3.53
C ASP A 56 0.76 -6.90 4.44
N ASN A 57 0.14 -6.69 5.61
CA ASN A 57 -0.08 -7.71 6.66
C ASN A 57 1.22 -8.39 7.17
N LYS A 58 2.38 -7.77 6.99
CA LYS A 58 3.65 -8.22 7.58
C LYS A 58 3.69 -7.98 9.08
N ILE A 59 2.94 -6.99 9.55
CA ILE A 59 2.81 -6.56 10.93
C ILE A 59 1.32 -6.50 11.25
N ASN A 60 0.90 -7.12 12.36
CA ASN A 60 -0.47 -7.08 12.88
C ASN A 60 -0.54 -6.47 14.29
N SER A 61 0.61 -6.33 14.93
CA SER A 61 0.74 -5.76 16.27
C SER A 61 2.11 -5.14 16.48
N LYS A 62 2.25 -4.32 17.52
CA LYS A 62 3.54 -3.70 17.90
C LYS A 62 4.64 -4.72 18.17
N GLN A 63 4.28 -5.90 18.67
CA GLN A 63 5.23 -6.98 18.99
C GLN A 63 5.88 -7.59 17.75
N ASP A 64 5.23 -7.48 16.59
CA ASP A 64 5.73 -8.01 15.32
C ASP A 64 6.77 -7.09 14.67
N ILE A 65 6.96 -5.86 15.20
CA ILE A 65 7.80 -4.85 14.56
C ILE A 65 9.28 -5.22 14.67
N ASN A 66 9.88 -5.57 13.56
CA ASN A 66 11.32 -5.62 13.37
C ASN A 66 11.76 -4.40 12.54
N TRP A 67 12.26 -3.37 13.18
CA TRP A 67 12.69 -2.15 12.51
C TRP A 67 13.77 -2.39 11.46
N GLY A 68 14.63 -3.39 11.65
CA GLY A 68 15.61 -3.80 10.64
C GLY A 68 14.98 -4.30 9.34
N GLU A 69 13.80 -4.91 9.40
CA GLU A 69 13.05 -5.34 8.22
C GLU A 69 12.15 -4.22 7.67
N VAL A 70 11.48 -3.47 8.54
CA VAL A 70 10.59 -2.35 8.14
C VAL A 70 11.33 -1.31 7.30
N LEU A 71 12.60 -1.02 7.63
CA LEU A 71 13.39 0.01 6.97
C LEU A 71 14.13 -0.47 5.71
N LYS A 72 14.07 -1.75 5.37
CA LYS A 72 14.69 -2.29 4.14
C LYS A 72 13.90 -1.90 2.89
N PRO A 73 14.55 -1.82 1.72
CA PRO A 73 13.87 -1.77 0.44
C PRO A 73 12.82 -2.87 0.33
N GLN A 74 11.62 -2.51 -0.10
CA GLN A 74 10.50 -3.44 -0.18
C GLN A 74 9.52 -3.05 -1.28
N THR A 75 8.77 -4.04 -1.73
CA THR A 75 7.67 -3.88 -2.67
C THR A 75 6.41 -4.49 -2.09
N TYR A 76 5.29 -3.79 -2.27
CA TYR A 76 3.96 -4.24 -1.90
C TYR A 76 2.97 -3.85 -2.99
N ALA A 77 1.92 -4.64 -3.18
CA ALA A 77 0.83 -4.31 -4.10
C ALA A 77 -0.51 -4.81 -3.56
N PHE A 78 -1.57 -4.11 -3.94
CA PHE A 78 -2.95 -4.58 -3.75
C PHE A 78 -3.79 -4.24 -4.99
N ARG A 79 -4.92 -4.93 -5.14
CA ARG A 79 -5.82 -4.79 -6.28
C ARG A 79 -7.20 -4.35 -5.85
N LEU A 80 -7.87 -3.61 -6.75
CA LEU A 80 -9.27 -3.27 -6.65
C LEU A 80 -9.95 -3.69 -7.95
N ASN A 81 -10.96 -4.55 -7.84
CA ASN A 81 -11.83 -4.87 -8.96
C ASN A 81 -12.77 -3.69 -9.27
N PRO A 82 -13.45 -3.66 -10.43
CA PRO A 82 -14.43 -2.62 -10.75
C PRO A 82 -15.45 -2.42 -9.63
N GLY A 83 -15.61 -1.18 -9.18
CA GLY A 83 -16.52 -0.79 -8.10
C GLY A 83 -15.98 -0.98 -6.67
N GLU A 84 -14.87 -1.68 -6.47
CA GLU A 84 -14.25 -1.84 -5.16
C GLU A 84 -13.54 -0.56 -4.70
N THR A 85 -13.49 -0.37 -3.38
CA THR A 85 -12.93 0.82 -2.76
C THR A 85 -11.80 0.47 -1.79
N PHE A 86 -10.72 1.23 -1.85
CA PHE A 86 -9.72 1.35 -0.79
C PHE A 86 -10.13 2.50 0.14
N ALA A 87 -10.07 2.29 1.45
CA ALA A 87 -10.11 3.34 2.46
C ALA A 87 -8.81 3.34 3.25
N TYR A 88 -8.30 4.53 3.64
CA TYR A 88 -7.01 4.58 4.34
C TYR A 88 -7.07 3.90 5.72
N HIS A 89 -8.17 4.03 6.45
CA HIS A 89 -8.47 3.26 7.67
C HIS A 89 -9.94 2.79 7.67
N ASP A 90 -10.32 1.98 8.65
CA ASP A 90 -11.60 1.27 8.72
C ASP A 90 -12.77 2.07 9.31
N ASP A 91 -12.52 3.26 9.88
CA ASP A 91 -13.58 4.21 10.21
C ASP A 91 -14.09 4.86 8.91
N ILE A 92 -15.12 4.30 8.30
CA ILE A 92 -15.58 4.66 6.95
C ILE A 92 -16.90 5.43 6.95
N LEU A 93 -17.08 6.30 5.94
CA LEU A 93 -18.33 6.98 5.68
C LEU A 93 -19.42 5.97 5.24
N PRO A 94 -20.69 6.19 5.61
CA PRO A 94 -21.79 5.25 5.32
C PRO A 94 -21.93 4.86 3.84
N GLU A 95 -21.65 5.79 2.91
CA GLU A 95 -21.74 5.57 1.46
C GLU A 95 -20.72 4.57 0.91
N TYR A 96 -19.66 4.27 1.68
CA TYR A 96 -18.63 3.29 1.31
C TYR A 96 -18.81 1.93 2.01
N THR A 97 -19.81 1.81 2.90
CA THR A 97 -20.11 0.55 3.58
C THR A 97 -20.41 -0.56 2.56
N GLY A 98 -19.76 -1.71 2.71
CA GLY A 98 -19.85 -2.85 1.80
C GLY A 98 -19.09 -2.72 0.48
N LYS A 99 -18.42 -1.57 0.22
CA LYS A 99 -17.58 -1.36 -0.97
C LYS A 99 -16.08 -1.42 -0.63
N VAL A 100 -15.71 -1.07 0.60
CA VAL A 100 -14.32 -1.09 1.05
C VAL A 100 -13.86 -2.53 1.20
N VAL A 101 -12.84 -2.90 0.43
CA VAL A 101 -12.23 -4.25 0.42
C VAL A 101 -10.79 -4.24 0.94
N LYS A 102 -10.20 -3.04 1.06
CA LYS A 102 -8.81 -2.87 1.49
C LYS A 102 -8.66 -1.61 2.33
N THR A 103 -7.90 -1.73 3.42
CA THR A 103 -7.43 -0.60 4.24
C THR A 103 -5.93 -0.73 4.52
N THR A 104 -5.36 0.21 5.26
CA THR A 104 -3.99 0.10 5.77
C THR A 104 -3.86 -0.85 6.95
N ASN A 105 -4.98 -1.31 7.54
CA ASN A 105 -5.03 -2.13 8.76
C ASN A 105 -4.37 -1.48 9.98
N ALA A 106 -4.29 -0.15 10.03
CA ALA A 106 -3.65 0.62 11.10
C ALA A 106 -4.51 1.82 11.53
N HIS A 107 -4.38 2.22 12.81
CA HIS A 107 -5.02 3.38 13.42
C HIS A 107 -4.00 4.43 13.90
N PHE A 108 -2.73 4.25 13.53
CA PHE A 108 -1.65 5.23 13.68
C PHE A 108 -1.37 5.66 15.12
N ASN A 109 -1.48 4.76 16.08
CA ASN A 109 -1.32 5.02 17.51
C ASN A 109 -0.06 4.35 18.11
N TYR A 110 0.29 4.72 19.37
CA TYR A 110 1.45 4.17 20.07
C TYR A 110 1.34 2.66 20.34
N GLN A 111 0.13 2.13 20.49
CA GLN A 111 -0.12 0.70 20.72
C GLN A 111 0.24 -0.13 19.50
N GLU A 112 0.17 0.45 18.32
CA GLU A 112 0.58 -0.14 17.04
C GLU A 112 2.04 0.16 16.68
N GLY A 113 2.77 0.90 17.53
CA GLY A 113 4.19 1.22 17.33
C GLY A 113 4.46 2.48 16.53
N PHE A 114 3.43 3.24 16.13
CA PHE A 114 3.62 4.54 15.51
C PHE A 114 4.23 5.53 16.50
N LYS A 115 5.04 6.43 15.98
CA LYS A 115 5.82 7.41 16.74
C LYS A 115 5.30 8.81 16.53
N SER A 116 5.67 9.74 17.43
CA SER A 116 5.40 11.17 17.30
C SER A 116 6.69 11.96 17.38
N TYR A 117 6.76 13.07 16.68
CA TYR A 117 7.79 14.09 16.86
C TYR A 117 7.34 15.24 17.81
N GLY A 118 6.25 15.05 18.51
CA GLY A 118 5.84 15.96 19.60
C GLY A 118 4.42 16.52 19.51
N TYR A 119 3.72 16.42 18.37
CA TYR A 119 2.35 16.93 18.24
C TYR A 119 1.31 15.81 18.06
N LEU A 120 1.46 15.00 17.03
CA LEU A 120 0.53 13.90 16.70
C LEU A 120 1.28 12.59 16.63
N VAL A 121 0.62 11.49 17.01
CA VAL A 121 1.11 10.15 16.72
C VAL A 121 0.83 9.81 15.27
N GLY A 122 1.76 9.14 14.60
CA GLY A 122 1.62 8.80 13.19
C GLY A 122 2.10 9.90 12.24
N ASP A 123 2.99 10.79 12.68
CA ASP A 123 3.65 11.77 11.80
C ASP A 123 4.16 11.10 10.52
N GLY A 124 3.77 11.62 9.35
CA GLY A 124 4.10 11.08 8.03
C GLY A 124 3.00 10.26 7.36
N VAL A 125 1.98 9.75 8.08
CA VAL A 125 0.88 8.98 7.46
C VAL A 125 0.09 9.83 6.46
N CYS A 126 -0.11 11.12 6.74
CA CYS A 126 -0.73 12.06 5.80
C CYS A 126 0.10 12.21 4.51
N HIS A 127 1.44 12.12 4.59
CA HIS A 127 2.30 12.20 3.41
C HIS A 127 2.10 10.99 2.49
N LEU A 128 2.00 9.78 3.06
CA LEU A 128 1.70 8.57 2.30
C LEU A 128 0.31 8.65 1.67
N ALA A 129 -0.70 9.05 2.45
CA ALA A 129 -2.06 9.21 1.94
C ALA A 129 -2.13 10.23 0.78
N SER A 130 -1.40 11.34 0.89
CA SER A 130 -1.34 12.37 -0.14
C SER A 130 -0.65 11.88 -1.42
N LEU A 131 0.41 11.06 -1.31
CA LEU A 131 1.05 10.44 -2.47
C LEU A 131 0.10 9.46 -3.17
N ILE A 132 -0.62 8.65 -2.39
CA ILE A 132 -1.63 7.71 -2.93
C ILE A 132 -2.76 8.47 -3.62
N TYR A 133 -3.27 9.53 -2.98
CA TYR A 133 -4.35 10.37 -3.52
C TYR A 133 -3.95 11.03 -4.85
N TRP A 134 -2.77 11.65 -4.89
CA TRP A 134 -2.23 12.24 -6.11
C TRP A 134 -2.14 11.21 -7.24
N THR A 135 -1.55 10.04 -6.96
CA THR A 135 -1.41 8.98 -7.96
C THR A 135 -2.77 8.47 -8.45
N ALA A 136 -3.74 8.32 -7.55
CA ALA A 136 -5.08 7.86 -7.88
C ALA A 136 -5.85 8.87 -8.74
N LEU A 137 -5.76 10.17 -8.43
CA LEU A 137 -6.39 11.23 -9.22
C LEU A 137 -5.81 11.29 -10.63
N ASP A 138 -4.50 11.26 -10.78
CA ASP A 138 -3.85 11.31 -12.10
C ASP A 138 -4.08 10.02 -12.91
N ALA A 139 -4.38 8.88 -12.24
CA ALA A 139 -4.86 7.66 -12.89
C ALA A 139 -6.34 7.74 -13.33
N GLY A 140 -7.05 8.82 -12.99
CA GLY A 140 -8.47 8.99 -13.29
C GLY A 140 -9.40 8.11 -12.46
N LEU A 141 -8.98 7.75 -11.24
CA LEU A 141 -9.82 7.00 -10.30
C LEU A 141 -10.74 7.93 -9.53
N ASN A 142 -11.92 7.43 -9.14
CA ASN A 142 -12.83 8.18 -8.29
C ASN A 142 -12.27 8.23 -6.86
N SER A 143 -11.66 9.38 -6.51
CA SER A 143 -10.91 9.56 -5.28
C SER A 143 -11.51 10.71 -4.48
N TYR A 144 -11.71 10.50 -3.17
CA TYR A 144 -12.30 11.48 -2.26
C TYR A 144 -11.53 11.53 -0.94
N ALA A 145 -11.04 12.71 -0.60
CA ALA A 145 -10.45 13.04 0.69
C ALA A 145 -11.31 14.12 1.36
N PRO A 146 -12.09 13.78 2.41
CA PRO A 146 -13.03 14.73 3.02
C PRO A 146 -12.36 15.95 3.68
N THR A 147 -11.10 15.82 4.11
CA THR A 147 -10.35 16.85 4.82
C THR A 147 -8.98 17.05 4.20
N ASP A 148 -8.69 18.30 3.82
CA ASP A 148 -7.39 18.69 3.26
C ASP A 148 -6.30 18.79 4.33
N HIS A 149 -5.06 18.48 3.96
CA HIS A 149 -3.88 18.67 4.79
C HIS A 149 -3.35 20.11 4.64
N ASN A 150 -3.93 21.07 5.36
CA ASN A 150 -3.65 22.50 5.17
C ASN A 150 -2.65 23.11 6.16
N PHE A 151 -2.30 22.42 7.26
CA PHE A 151 -1.49 22.99 8.35
C PHE A 151 0.02 23.03 8.05
N MET A 152 0.53 22.15 7.20
CA MET A 152 1.96 22.08 6.83
C MET A 152 2.11 21.63 5.37
N ALA A 153 3.10 22.16 4.67
CA ALA A 153 3.43 21.69 3.34
C ALA A 153 4.04 20.27 3.41
N ILE A 154 3.66 19.41 2.48
CA ILE A 154 4.27 18.09 2.33
C ILE A 154 5.38 18.23 1.27
N PRO A 155 6.66 17.93 1.58
CA PRO A 155 7.71 18.04 0.59
C PRO A 155 7.40 17.22 -0.67
N GLU A 156 7.63 17.83 -1.84
CA GLU A 156 7.45 17.21 -3.17
C GLU A 156 5.99 16.89 -3.56
N ILE A 157 4.98 17.30 -2.75
CA ILE A 157 3.54 17.16 -3.08
C ILE A 157 2.88 18.53 -3.08
N ASP A 158 2.18 18.87 -4.17
CA ASP A 158 1.39 20.09 -4.24
C ASP A 158 0.25 20.05 -3.21
N ARG A 159 -0.04 21.21 -2.58
CA ARG A 159 -1.08 21.34 -1.55
C ARG A 159 -2.45 20.80 -1.95
N LYS A 160 -2.81 20.91 -3.22
CA LYS A 160 -4.09 20.40 -3.74
C LYS A 160 -4.25 18.88 -3.60
N TYR A 161 -3.17 18.16 -3.39
CA TYR A 161 -3.17 16.70 -3.14
C TYR A 161 -3.04 16.35 -1.65
N GLY A 162 -3.00 17.35 -0.78
CA GLY A 162 -2.85 17.14 0.66
C GLY A 162 -4.07 16.48 1.28
N VAL A 163 -3.88 15.33 1.92
CA VAL A 163 -4.91 14.57 2.61
C VAL A 163 -4.64 14.54 4.11
N SER A 164 -5.65 14.93 4.91
CA SER A 164 -5.58 14.80 6.36
C SER A 164 -6.07 13.42 6.79
N ILE A 165 -5.23 12.70 7.51
CA ILE A 165 -5.51 11.39 8.08
C ILE A 165 -5.45 11.48 9.60
N TYR A 166 -6.49 10.97 10.25
CA TYR A 166 -6.55 10.83 11.70
C TYR A 166 -7.47 9.68 12.10
N SER A 167 -7.03 8.84 12.99
CA SER A 167 -7.86 7.80 13.58
C SER A 167 -7.69 7.81 15.10
N ASN A 168 -8.80 7.95 15.82
CA ASN A 168 -8.85 7.93 17.26
C ASN A 168 -10.04 7.07 17.71
N PRO A 169 -9.82 5.97 18.41
CA PRO A 169 -10.88 5.05 18.81
C PRO A 169 -11.94 5.68 19.73
N PHE A 170 -11.66 6.86 20.30
CA PHE A 170 -12.59 7.57 21.19
C PHE A 170 -13.42 8.65 20.48
N VAL A 171 -13.20 8.92 19.17
CA VAL A 171 -13.85 10.02 18.43
C VAL A 171 -14.23 9.58 17.01
N LEU A 172 -15.02 8.52 16.89
CA LEU A 172 -15.35 7.86 15.62
C LEU A 172 -15.94 8.80 14.55
N GLY A 173 -16.85 9.69 14.94
CA GLY A 173 -17.53 10.58 13.99
C GLY A 173 -16.60 11.58 13.26
N THR A 174 -15.43 11.88 13.84
CA THR A 174 -14.42 12.74 13.21
C THR A 174 -13.51 11.93 12.28
N ASN A 175 -13.20 10.69 12.66
CA ASN A 175 -12.30 9.82 11.90
C ASN A 175 -12.78 9.58 10.46
N THR A 176 -14.07 9.31 10.26
CA THR A 176 -14.64 9.05 8.94
C THR A 176 -14.37 10.17 7.93
N LYS A 177 -14.24 11.42 8.42
CA LYS A 177 -13.93 12.60 7.60
C LYS A 177 -12.43 12.84 7.42
N GLN A 178 -11.59 12.20 8.22
CA GLN A 178 -10.12 12.27 8.10
C GLN A 178 -9.58 10.95 7.55
N ASN A 179 -10.05 10.61 6.37
CA ASN A 179 -9.77 9.39 5.66
C ASN A 179 -9.56 9.68 4.17
N LEU A 180 -9.11 8.70 3.42
CA LEU A 180 -8.99 8.73 1.96
C LEU A 180 -9.78 7.55 1.39
N TYR A 181 -10.64 7.83 0.42
CA TYR A 181 -11.44 6.83 -0.30
C TYR A 181 -11.05 6.83 -1.77
N ILE A 182 -10.75 5.65 -2.32
CA ILE A 182 -10.41 5.48 -3.74
C ILE A 182 -11.22 4.32 -4.29
N THR A 183 -12.14 4.61 -5.19
CA THR A 183 -12.96 3.62 -5.86
C THR A 183 -12.46 3.38 -7.27
N ASN A 184 -12.27 2.13 -7.64
CA ASN A 184 -12.02 1.76 -9.01
C ASN A 184 -13.28 1.97 -9.86
N ASN A 185 -13.32 3.05 -10.63
CA ASN A 185 -14.41 3.41 -11.54
C ASN A 185 -14.16 2.94 -12.98
N LYS A 186 -13.13 2.13 -13.20
CA LYS A 186 -12.81 1.53 -14.51
C LYS A 186 -13.48 0.16 -14.64
N ASP A 187 -13.52 -0.37 -15.85
CA ASP A 187 -14.06 -1.70 -16.19
C ASP A 187 -13.06 -2.85 -16.02
N LYS A 188 -11.79 -2.52 -15.69
CA LYS A 188 -10.72 -3.47 -15.42
C LYS A 188 -10.27 -3.41 -13.97
N THR A 189 -9.68 -4.51 -13.48
CA THR A 189 -8.96 -4.52 -12.21
C THR A 189 -7.79 -3.55 -12.27
N ILE A 190 -7.62 -2.74 -11.25
CA ILE A 190 -6.44 -1.88 -11.06
C ILE A 190 -5.55 -2.45 -9.96
N GLU A 191 -4.25 -2.21 -10.09
CA GLU A 191 -3.26 -2.54 -9.08
C GLU A 191 -2.57 -1.26 -8.61
N PHE A 192 -2.53 -1.06 -7.30
CA PHE A 192 -1.62 -0.12 -6.64
C PHE A 192 -0.35 -0.85 -6.27
N LYS A 193 0.80 -0.36 -6.73
CA LYS A 193 2.11 -0.90 -6.39
C LYS A 193 2.96 0.15 -5.68
N PHE A 194 3.54 -0.24 -4.57
CA PHE A 194 4.43 0.56 -3.73
C PHE A 194 5.83 -0.01 -3.81
N GLU A 195 6.81 0.82 -4.16
CA GLU A 195 8.21 0.41 -4.31
C GLU A 195 9.10 1.37 -3.51
N TYR A 196 9.65 0.89 -2.40
CA TYR A 196 10.65 1.60 -1.62
C TYR A 196 12.04 1.04 -1.94
N ASN A 197 12.96 1.90 -2.40
CA ASN A 197 14.31 1.51 -2.85
C ASN A 197 15.43 1.85 -1.84
N GLY A 198 15.10 2.33 -0.64
CA GLY A 198 16.04 2.78 0.38
C GLY A 198 16.06 4.30 0.55
N ASP A 199 15.74 5.07 -0.49
CA ASP A 199 15.65 6.54 -0.48
C ASP A 199 14.23 7.01 -0.84
N LYS A 200 13.68 6.52 -1.95
CA LYS A 200 12.42 6.98 -2.51
C LYS A 200 11.33 5.94 -2.34
N LEU A 201 10.13 6.42 -2.09
CA LEU A 201 8.90 5.64 -2.19
C LEU A 201 8.15 6.06 -3.47
N LYS A 202 7.94 5.10 -4.36
CA LYS A 202 7.14 5.24 -5.58
C LYS A 202 5.82 4.52 -5.40
N VAL A 203 4.72 5.17 -5.81
CA VAL A 203 3.40 4.57 -5.96
C VAL A 203 3.02 4.57 -7.43
N SER A 204 2.62 3.43 -7.95
CA SER A 204 2.16 3.26 -9.33
C SER A 204 0.72 2.72 -9.33
N VAL A 205 -0.05 3.12 -10.31
CA VAL A 205 -1.37 2.56 -10.64
C VAL A 205 -1.31 1.96 -12.02
N ALA A 206 -1.75 0.71 -12.13
CA ALA A 206 -1.78 -0.02 -13.39
C ALA A 206 -3.13 -0.71 -13.61
N GLU A 207 -3.51 -0.89 -14.89
CA GLU A 207 -4.55 -1.84 -15.26
C GLU A 207 -3.94 -3.23 -15.40
N VAL A 208 -4.59 -4.22 -14.78
CA VAL A 208 -4.22 -5.63 -14.86
C VAL A 208 -5.35 -6.43 -15.50
N ASN A 209 -4.99 -7.33 -16.40
CA ASN A 209 -5.95 -8.15 -17.17
C ASN A 209 -6.14 -9.52 -16.53
#